data_2a98819957c09843470ba6d042aa2fe5
#
_entry.id   2a98819957c09843470ba6d042aa2fe5
#
_cell.length_a   1.000
_cell.length_b   1.000
_cell.length_c   1.000
_cell.angle_alpha   90.00
_cell.angle_beta   90.00
_cell.angle_gamma   90.00
#
_symmetry.space_group_name_H-M   'P 1'
#
loop_
_entity.id
_entity.type
_entity.pdbx_description
1 polymer ?
#
loop_
_entity_poly.entity_id
_entity_poly.type
_entity_poly.pdbx_seq_one_letter_code
_entity_poly.pdbx_strand_id
1 'polypeptide(L)'
;MSETDALFVRHPYIESTTKEPNGGNIVTSISDLEVKRVNYNNLFLGLGLQPPNPNNINSNQKVILNIPKFLLSPGMGKFVPAPKESLDDVDDKWSILDVATKKTPNGWTELFDSAYEDLVTINSYIKVQEETIGPIIPHKKDVFRVYHLCPRINVKVVIMGQDPYYTIHKGLYVANGIAYSVSNGMEIPPSLNNIFKVQEKTIPGFMKPTHGDLTNWVNQGVFLLNSSLSTMQNVPDSHKGIWSSFITKTLRAISEVNPHCIYVLWGSKAAIFEKVITSKNILKTSHPSPMSAFLGFNSCDHFNEINKILISQNMKPINWQL
;
A
#
# COMPACT_ATOMS: atom_id res chain seq x y z
N MET A 1 3.87 -30.40 -26.78
CA MET A 1 3.38 -29.04 -26.43
C MET A 1 2.04 -29.24 -25.74
N SER A 2 2.02 -29.25 -24.43
CA SER A 2 0.77 -29.35 -23.65
C SER A 2 0.42 -27.95 -23.17
N GLU A 3 -0.59 -27.35 -23.81
CA GLU A 3 -1.23 -26.14 -23.33
C GLU A 3 -1.98 -26.50 -22.04
N THR A 4 -1.51 -25.98 -20.92
CA THR A 4 -2.26 -25.98 -19.66
C THR A 4 -3.31 -24.88 -19.75
N ASP A 5 -4.56 -25.25 -19.97
CA ASP A 5 -5.70 -24.36 -19.96
C ASP A 5 -5.85 -23.71 -18.57
N ALA A 6 -5.79 -22.41 -18.55
CA ALA A 6 -5.99 -21.58 -17.38
C ALA A 6 -7.45 -21.10 -17.31
N LEU A 7 -8.07 -21.19 -16.15
CA LEU A 7 -9.46 -20.86 -15.82
C LEU A 7 -9.60 -19.39 -15.32
N PHE A 8 -10.63 -18.66 -15.74
CA PHE A 8 -10.87 -17.24 -15.44
C PHE A 8 -12.03 -17.03 -14.46
N VAL A 9 -11.87 -16.24 -13.41
CA VAL A 9 -12.93 -15.94 -12.43
C VAL A 9 -13.30 -14.45 -12.47
N ARG A 10 -14.57 -14.11 -12.77
CA ARG A 10 -15.14 -12.78 -12.51
C ARG A 10 -15.64 -12.74 -11.06
N HIS A 11 -15.55 -11.58 -10.42
CA HIS A 11 -16.05 -11.34 -9.07
C HIS A 11 -17.50 -11.80 -8.92
N PRO A 12 -17.83 -12.66 -7.95
CA PRO A 12 -19.20 -13.06 -7.69
C PRO A 12 -19.91 -12.04 -6.79
N TYR A 13 -21.15 -11.73 -7.14
CA TYR A 13 -22.15 -11.30 -6.18
C TYR A 13 -22.45 -12.51 -5.29
N ILE A 14 -22.17 -12.42 -3.99
CA ILE A 14 -22.44 -13.50 -3.04
C ILE A 14 -23.86 -13.30 -2.51
N GLU A 15 -24.82 -14.08 -2.98
CA GLU A 15 -26.08 -14.26 -2.27
C GLU A 15 -25.83 -15.16 -1.06
N SER A 16 -26.01 -14.61 0.14
CA SER A 16 -25.93 -15.33 1.39
C SER A 16 -27.22 -16.11 1.65
N THR A 17 -27.19 -17.40 1.52
CA THR A 17 -28.21 -18.26 2.14
C THR A 17 -27.74 -18.66 3.55
N THR A 18 -28.35 -18.05 4.55
CA THR A 18 -28.17 -18.39 5.97
C THR A 18 -29.04 -19.58 6.33
N LYS A 19 -28.42 -20.62 6.90
CA LYS A 19 -28.91 -21.52 7.98
C LYS A 19 -27.78 -22.47 8.36
N GLU A 20 -27.31 -22.45 9.55
CA GLU A 20 -27.54 -23.12 10.83
C GLU A 20 -26.38 -22.86 11.85
N PRO A 21 -26.58 -23.08 13.13
CA PRO A 21 -25.70 -22.65 14.21
C PRO A 21 -24.75 -23.74 14.65
N ASN A 22 -23.67 -23.96 13.94
CA ASN A 22 -22.52 -24.76 14.43
C ASN A 22 -21.40 -24.64 13.41
N GLY A 23 -20.40 -23.85 13.70
CA GLY A 23 -19.02 -23.88 13.17
C GLY A 23 -18.78 -24.33 11.71
N GLY A 24 -19.75 -24.24 10.83
CA GLY A 24 -19.69 -24.81 9.48
C GLY A 24 -18.98 -23.90 8.47
N ASN A 25 -18.27 -24.50 7.54
CA ASN A 25 -17.65 -23.87 6.39
C ASN A 25 -18.72 -23.41 5.38
N ILE A 26 -18.57 -22.22 4.82
CA ILE A 26 -19.44 -21.75 3.72
C ILE A 26 -19.05 -22.51 2.45
N VAL A 27 -20.02 -23.17 1.84
CA VAL A 27 -19.85 -23.91 0.58
C VAL A 27 -20.33 -23.02 -0.58
N THR A 28 -19.42 -22.59 -1.43
CA THR A 28 -19.75 -21.80 -2.63
C THR A 28 -19.59 -22.68 -3.86
N SER A 29 -20.64 -22.78 -4.70
CA SER A 29 -20.62 -23.52 -5.96
C SER A 29 -20.09 -22.65 -7.10
N ILE A 30 -19.19 -23.18 -7.92
CA ILE A 30 -18.57 -22.48 -9.05
C ILE A 30 -19.39 -22.62 -10.34
N SER A 31 -20.58 -23.24 -10.33
CA SER A 31 -21.35 -23.54 -11.53
C SER A 31 -21.81 -22.33 -12.36
N ASP A 32 -21.75 -21.09 -11.79
CA ASP A 32 -22.23 -19.85 -12.44
C ASP A 32 -21.13 -18.80 -12.67
N LEU A 33 -19.87 -19.21 -12.56
CA LEU A 33 -18.72 -18.32 -12.75
C LEU A 33 -18.19 -18.39 -14.19
N GLU A 34 -18.22 -17.27 -14.92
CA GLU A 34 -17.41 -17.13 -16.14
C GLU A 34 -15.92 -17.20 -15.79
N VAL A 35 -15.29 -18.27 -16.23
CA VAL A 35 -13.92 -18.64 -15.90
C VAL A 35 -12.94 -17.96 -16.84
N LYS A 36 -12.15 -17.01 -16.37
CA LYS A 36 -10.99 -16.40 -17.06
C LYS A 36 -9.67 -16.83 -16.40
N ARG A 37 -8.64 -17.07 -17.21
CA ARG A 37 -7.33 -17.66 -16.83
C ARG A 37 -6.68 -17.02 -15.59
N VAL A 38 -6.58 -17.73 -14.48
CA VAL A 38 -5.84 -17.36 -13.29
C VAL A 38 -4.74 -18.41 -13.08
N ASN A 39 -3.54 -17.99 -12.75
CA ASN A 39 -2.49 -18.92 -12.37
C ASN A 39 -2.87 -19.59 -11.04
N TYR A 40 -3.33 -20.82 -11.11
CA TYR A 40 -3.90 -21.60 -10.00
C TYR A 40 -2.95 -21.68 -8.78
N ASN A 41 -1.65 -21.76 -9.03
CA ASN A 41 -0.67 -21.88 -7.95
C ASN A 41 -0.61 -20.63 -7.06
N ASN A 42 -0.79 -19.42 -7.64
CA ASN A 42 -0.71 -18.18 -6.88
C ASN A 42 -1.97 -17.93 -6.01
N LEU A 43 -3.15 -18.41 -6.43
CA LEU A 43 -4.37 -18.30 -5.63
C LEU A 43 -4.26 -19.10 -4.31
N PHE A 44 -3.73 -20.31 -4.38
CA PHE A 44 -3.60 -21.19 -3.20
C PHE A 44 -2.41 -20.80 -2.31
N LEU A 45 -1.29 -20.36 -2.88
CA LEU A 45 -0.13 -19.86 -2.13
C LEU A 45 -0.47 -18.55 -1.36
N GLY A 46 -1.23 -17.65 -1.97
CA GLY A 46 -1.70 -16.42 -1.29
C GLY A 46 -2.66 -16.69 -0.13
N LEU A 47 -3.32 -17.85 -0.12
CA LEU A 47 -4.23 -18.30 0.95
C LEU A 47 -3.55 -19.25 1.94
N GLY A 48 -2.26 -19.59 1.77
CA GLY A 48 -1.55 -20.58 2.59
C GLY A 48 -2.10 -22.01 2.43
N LEU A 49 -2.75 -22.30 1.30
CA LEU A 49 -3.35 -23.59 0.97
C LEU A 49 -2.52 -24.32 -0.07
N GLN A 50 -2.50 -25.66 -0.03
CA GLN A 50 -1.90 -26.48 -1.08
C GLN A 50 -2.84 -26.50 -2.31
N PRO A 51 -2.36 -26.27 -3.54
CA PRO A 51 -3.17 -26.40 -4.73
C PRO A 51 -3.62 -27.86 -4.94
N PRO A 52 -4.85 -28.11 -5.38
CA PRO A 52 -5.31 -29.46 -5.70
C PRO A 52 -4.48 -30.01 -6.86
N ASN A 53 -4.22 -31.33 -6.82
CA ASN A 53 -3.46 -32.01 -7.87
C ASN A 53 -4.21 -31.88 -9.22
N PRO A 54 -3.60 -31.29 -10.27
CA PRO A 54 -4.27 -31.02 -11.54
C PRO A 54 -4.73 -32.29 -12.27
N ASN A 55 -4.20 -33.46 -11.93
CA ASN A 55 -4.58 -34.74 -12.53
C ASN A 55 -5.88 -35.35 -11.96
N ASN A 56 -6.48 -34.73 -10.94
CA ASN A 56 -7.68 -35.22 -10.27
C ASN A 56 -8.94 -34.38 -10.51
N ILE A 57 -8.91 -33.41 -11.41
CA ILE A 57 -10.05 -32.53 -11.67
C ILE A 57 -10.86 -33.12 -12.82
N ASN A 58 -11.95 -33.82 -12.50
CA ASN A 58 -12.93 -34.26 -13.50
C ASN A 58 -13.83 -33.07 -13.85
N SER A 59 -14.06 -32.80 -15.13
CA SER A 59 -14.77 -31.63 -15.67
C SER A 59 -16.23 -31.44 -15.16
N ASN A 60 -16.74 -32.38 -14.41
CA ASN A 60 -18.10 -32.37 -13.81
C ASN A 60 -18.11 -32.32 -12.28
N GLN A 61 -16.95 -32.18 -11.62
CA GLN A 61 -16.91 -32.04 -10.15
C GLN A 61 -17.01 -30.57 -9.73
N LYS A 62 -18.04 -30.28 -8.93
CA LYS A 62 -18.12 -29.01 -8.20
C LYS A 62 -16.92 -28.90 -7.26
N VAL A 63 -16.03 -27.95 -7.49
CA VAL A 63 -14.93 -27.65 -6.56
C VAL A 63 -15.53 -26.86 -5.38
N ILE A 64 -15.58 -27.48 -4.24
CA ILE A 64 -16.03 -26.84 -2.99
C ILE A 64 -14.79 -26.21 -2.35
N LEU A 65 -14.70 -24.87 -2.42
CA LEU A 65 -13.68 -24.11 -1.70
C LEU A 65 -14.15 -23.88 -0.26
N ASN A 66 -13.59 -24.62 0.68
CA ASN A 66 -13.74 -24.32 2.11
C ASN A 66 -12.90 -23.08 2.46
N ILE A 67 -13.45 -21.90 2.22
CA ILE A 67 -12.81 -20.64 2.60
C ILE A 67 -13.11 -20.41 4.08
N PRO A 68 -12.07 -20.31 4.95
CA PRO A 68 -12.30 -20.02 6.36
C PRO A 68 -13.11 -18.73 6.53
N LYS A 69 -14.14 -18.76 7.38
CA LYS A 69 -15.10 -17.65 7.57
C LYS A 69 -14.44 -16.31 7.90
N PHE A 70 -13.24 -16.33 8.51
CA PHE A 70 -12.47 -15.12 8.82
C PHE A 70 -11.89 -14.41 7.58
N LEU A 71 -11.70 -15.12 6.45
CA LEU A 71 -11.27 -14.51 5.18
C LEU A 71 -12.40 -13.77 4.45
N LEU A 72 -13.66 -14.03 4.85
CA LEU A 72 -14.86 -13.41 4.26
C LEU A 72 -15.38 -12.23 5.09
N SER A 73 -14.84 -12.02 6.30
CA SER A 73 -15.27 -10.92 7.17
C SER A 73 -14.32 -9.73 6.99
N PRO A 74 -14.83 -8.55 6.61
CA PRO A 74 -14.03 -7.32 6.63
C PRO A 74 -13.42 -7.14 8.03
N GLY A 75 -12.10 -7.11 8.15
CA GLY A 75 -11.40 -6.76 9.38
C GLY A 75 -10.86 -7.91 10.25
N MET A 76 -11.05 -9.19 9.91
CA MET A 76 -10.53 -10.31 10.71
C MET A 76 -9.34 -11.06 10.09
N GLY A 77 -8.69 -10.54 9.10
CA GLY A 77 -7.39 -11.08 8.66
C GLY A 77 -6.38 -10.95 9.79
N LYS A 78 -5.74 -12.06 10.21
CA LYS A 78 -4.58 -11.97 11.11
C LYS A 78 -3.56 -11.06 10.41
N PHE A 79 -3.07 -10.05 11.12
CA PHE A 79 -1.94 -9.25 10.65
C PHE A 79 -0.81 -10.19 10.23
N VAL A 80 -0.42 -10.12 8.96
CA VAL A 80 0.67 -10.95 8.42
C VAL A 80 1.96 -10.13 8.62
N PRO A 81 2.88 -10.56 9.51
CA PRO A 81 4.15 -9.86 9.63
C PRO A 81 4.85 -9.84 8.28
N ALA A 82 5.31 -8.67 7.87
CA ALA A 82 6.17 -8.58 6.70
C ALA A 82 7.45 -9.38 7.00
N PRO A 83 7.85 -10.34 6.16
CA PRO A 83 9.14 -10.96 6.29
C PRO A 83 10.20 -9.86 6.21
N LYS A 84 11.19 -9.91 7.10
CA LYS A 84 12.33 -9.01 7.06
C LYS A 84 13.26 -9.46 5.92
N GLU A 85 12.94 -9.06 4.71
CA GLU A 85 13.86 -9.20 3.60
C GLU A 85 14.97 -8.16 3.78
N SER A 86 16.22 -8.61 3.81
CA SER A 86 17.35 -7.68 3.92
C SER A 86 17.51 -6.92 2.59
N LEU A 87 17.57 -5.61 2.69
CA LEU A 87 17.90 -4.69 1.60
C LEU A 87 19.34 -4.14 1.76
N ASP A 88 20.14 -4.73 2.65
CA ASP A 88 21.49 -4.25 2.98
C ASP A 88 22.48 -4.43 1.84
N ASP A 89 22.21 -5.34 0.89
CA ASP A 89 22.98 -5.59 -0.31
C ASP A 89 22.64 -4.64 -1.48
N VAL A 90 21.62 -3.80 -1.33
CA VAL A 90 21.26 -2.80 -2.35
C VAL A 90 22.17 -1.58 -2.21
N ASP A 91 23.07 -1.43 -3.17
CA ASP A 91 24.01 -0.30 -3.29
C ASP A 91 23.64 0.64 -4.45
N ASP A 92 24.46 1.65 -4.70
CA ASP A 92 24.24 2.65 -5.75
C ASP A 92 24.34 2.07 -7.18
N LYS A 93 24.88 0.84 -7.35
CA LYS A 93 24.96 0.17 -8.67
C LYS A 93 23.64 -0.45 -9.09
N TRP A 94 22.75 -0.70 -8.14
CA TRP A 94 21.43 -1.22 -8.45
C TRP A 94 20.61 -0.18 -9.20
N SER A 95 19.81 -0.61 -10.14
CA SER A 95 18.77 0.21 -10.75
C SER A 95 17.47 0.07 -9.96
N ILE A 96 16.52 0.97 -10.20
CA ILE A 96 15.15 0.84 -9.63
C ILE A 96 14.49 -0.45 -10.10
N LEU A 97 14.75 -0.86 -11.36
CA LEU A 97 14.23 -2.11 -11.89
C LEU A 97 14.85 -3.33 -11.20
N ASP A 98 16.15 -3.28 -10.89
CA ASP A 98 16.81 -4.34 -10.11
C ASP A 98 16.16 -4.51 -8.73
N VAL A 99 15.93 -3.40 -8.02
CA VAL A 99 15.25 -3.44 -6.72
C VAL A 99 13.84 -4.01 -6.85
N ALA A 100 13.07 -3.53 -7.83
CA ALA A 100 11.70 -3.97 -8.06
C ALA A 100 11.59 -5.48 -8.38
N THR A 101 12.56 -6.04 -9.12
CA THR A 101 12.49 -7.42 -9.63
C THR A 101 13.24 -8.44 -8.77
N LYS A 102 14.38 -8.04 -8.16
CA LYS A 102 15.20 -8.94 -7.33
C LYS A 102 14.84 -8.88 -5.86
N LYS A 103 14.20 -7.79 -5.42
CA LYS A 103 13.72 -7.54 -4.06
C LYS A 103 12.23 -7.16 -4.09
N THR A 104 11.40 -7.91 -4.81
CA THR A 104 9.96 -7.64 -4.89
C THR A 104 9.32 -7.75 -3.51
N PRO A 105 8.61 -6.70 -3.03
CA PRO A 105 8.01 -6.73 -1.70
C PRO A 105 6.96 -7.83 -1.54
N ASN A 106 7.02 -8.55 -0.43
CA ASN A 106 6.09 -9.65 -0.15
C ASN A 106 4.63 -9.17 -0.12
N GLY A 107 3.74 -9.95 -0.75
CA GLY A 107 2.32 -9.61 -0.89
C GLY A 107 2.01 -8.57 -1.97
N TRP A 108 3.02 -8.18 -2.78
CA TRP A 108 2.89 -7.22 -3.89
C TRP A 108 3.32 -7.79 -5.24
N THR A 109 3.70 -9.07 -5.31
CA THR A 109 4.25 -9.70 -6.52
C THR A 109 3.35 -9.47 -7.75
N GLU A 110 2.04 -9.71 -7.63
CA GLU A 110 1.08 -9.49 -8.73
C GLU A 110 1.07 -8.05 -9.25
N LEU A 111 1.20 -7.06 -8.34
CA LEU A 111 1.30 -5.65 -8.73
C LEU A 111 2.58 -5.40 -9.51
N PHE A 112 3.73 -5.83 -8.97
CA PHE A 112 5.03 -5.57 -9.58
C PHE A 112 5.16 -6.26 -10.93
N ASP A 113 4.65 -7.49 -11.08
CA ASP A 113 4.59 -8.22 -12.35
C ASP A 113 3.71 -7.49 -13.37
N SER A 114 2.50 -7.07 -12.97
CA SER A 114 1.57 -6.34 -13.85
C SER A 114 2.04 -4.93 -14.22
N ALA A 115 2.93 -4.35 -13.42
CA ALA A 115 3.50 -3.02 -13.61
C ALA A 115 4.92 -3.05 -14.19
N TYR A 116 5.41 -4.20 -14.67
CA TYR A 116 6.77 -4.37 -15.15
C TYR A 116 7.16 -3.32 -16.21
N GLU A 117 6.32 -3.11 -17.22
CA GLU A 117 6.57 -2.12 -18.29
C GLU A 117 6.60 -0.68 -17.76
N ASP A 118 5.77 -0.35 -16.77
CA ASP A 118 5.84 0.94 -16.08
C ASP A 118 7.20 1.09 -15.38
N LEU A 119 7.65 0.05 -14.69
CA LEU A 119 8.92 0.03 -13.97
C LEU A 119 10.13 0.13 -14.92
N VAL A 120 10.08 -0.51 -16.09
CA VAL A 120 11.10 -0.35 -17.15
C VAL A 120 11.16 1.11 -17.63
N THR A 121 10.01 1.72 -17.88
CA THR A 121 9.91 3.13 -18.32
C THR A 121 10.45 4.07 -17.24
N ILE A 122 10.02 3.90 -15.99
CA ILE A 122 10.48 4.66 -14.82
C ILE A 122 12.00 4.53 -14.67
N ASN A 123 12.51 3.30 -14.73
CA ASN A 123 13.94 3.02 -14.59
C ASN A 123 14.78 3.72 -15.67
N SER A 124 14.33 3.66 -16.93
CA SER A 124 15.00 4.32 -18.05
C SER A 124 15.05 5.83 -17.87
N TYR A 125 13.95 6.43 -17.45
CA TYR A 125 13.87 7.86 -17.16
C TYR A 125 14.81 8.26 -16.01
N ILE A 126 14.77 7.54 -14.90
CA ILE A 126 15.59 7.81 -13.71
C ILE A 126 17.08 7.69 -14.04
N LYS A 127 17.48 6.65 -14.79
CA LYS A 127 18.87 6.46 -15.18
C LYS A 127 19.46 7.66 -15.92
N VAL A 128 18.72 8.21 -16.88
CA VAL A 128 19.15 9.44 -17.59
C VAL A 128 19.29 10.61 -16.64
N GLN A 129 18.39 10.76 -15.67
CA GLN A 129 18.46 11.83 -14.67
C GLN A 129 19.65 11.65 -13.72
N GLU A 130 19.95 10.42 -13.28
CA GLU A 130 21.11 10.13 -12.43
C GLU A 130 22.43 10.48 -13.13
N GLU A 131 22.55 10.20 -14.44
CA GLU A 131 23.75 10.49 -15.23
C GLU A 131 23.95 12.01 -15.45
N THR A 132 22.89 12.82 -15.41
CA THR A 132 22.94 14.23 -15.75
C THR A 132 22.82 15.19 -14.56
N ILE A 133 22.14 14.79 -13.50
CA ILE A 133 21.81 15.66 -12.34
C ILE A 133 22.50 15.16 -11.06
N GLY A 134 22.48 13.86 -10.80
CA GLY A 134 23.02 13.26 -9.57
C GLY A 134 22.10 12.18 -8.98
N PRO A 135 22.26 11.84 -7.70
CA PRO A 135 21.53 10.71 -7.10
C PRO A 135 20.04 11.01 -6.92
N ILE A 136 19.23 9.95 -6.98
CA ILE A 136 17.82 10.01 -6.60
C ILE A 136 17.63 10.03 -5.09
N ILE A 137 16.49 10.51 -4.66
CA ILE A 137 16.00 10.50 -3.29
C ILE A 137 14.67 9.75 -3.25
N PRO A 138 14.42 8.84 -2.30
CA PRO A 138 15.33 8.31 -1.27
C PRO A 138 16.42 7.41 -1.88
N HIS A 139 17.31 6.86 -1.05
CA HIS A 139 18.24 5.81 -1.49
C HIS A 139 17.47 4.68 -2.18
N LYS A 140 18.04 4.05 -3.21
CA LYS A 140 17.37 3.03 -4.05
C LYS A 140 16.72 1.92 -3.22
N LYS A 141 17.36 1.46 -2.14
CA LYS A 141 16.82 0.46 -1.22
C LYS A 141 15.50 0.87 -0.55
N ASP A 142 15.28 2.18 -0.40
CA ASP A 142 14.13 2.72 0.30
C ASP A 142 12.97 3.13 -0.62
N VAL A 143 13.14 3.11 -1.95
CA VAL A 143 12.09 3.54 -2.91
C VAL A 143 10.80 2.75 -2.72
N PHE A 144 10.90 1.44 -2.46
CA PHE A 144 9.73 0.58 -2.20
C PHE A 144 9.58 0.20 -0.72
N ARG A 145 10.18 0.96 0.21
CA ARG A 145 10.20 0.60 1.64
C ARG A 145 8.79 0.46 2.24
N VAL A 146 7.86 1.34 1.90
CA VAL A 146 6.47 1.24 2.41
C VAL A 146 5.80 -0.07 2.00
N TYR A 147 6.11 -0.59 0.80
CA TYR A 147 5.61 -1.88 0.31
C TYR A 147 6.24 -3.06 1.06
N HIS A 148 7.55 -2.99 1.39
CA HIS A 148 8.23 -4.02 2.19
C HIS A 148 7.70 -4.09 3.62
N LEU A 149 7.34 -2.96 4.21
CA LEU A 149 6.86 -2.89 5.59
C LEU A 149 5.38 -3.28 5.73
N CYS A 150 4.58 -3.08 4.69
CA CYS A 150 3.14 -3.31 4.75
C CYS A 150 2.64 -4.14 3.56
N PRO A 151 2.53 -5.46 3.70
CA PRO A 151 1.89 -6.31 2.71
C PRO A 151 0.49 -5.81 2.36
N ARG A 152 0.07 -5.95 1.09
CA ARG A 152 -1.21 -5.45 0.56
C ARG A 152 -2.42 -5.79 1.44
N ILE A 153 -2.46 -7.01 1.96
CA ILE A 153 -3.56 -7.51 2.81
C ILE A 153 -3.65 -6.79 4.16
N ASN A 154 -2.57 -6.18 4.63
CA ASN A 154 -2.52 -5.47 5.90
C ASN A 154 -2.93 -4.00 5.79
N VAL A 155 -3.08 -3.47 4.57
CA VAL A 155 -3.39 -2.05 4.35
C VAL A 155 -4.82 -1.76 4.80
N LYS A 156 -4.96 -0.91 5.80
CA LYS A 156 -6.25 -0.43 6.35
C LYS A 156 -6.54 1.01 5.95
N VAL A 157 -5.47 1.81 5.91
CA VAL A 157 -5.53 3.26 5.64
C VAL A 157 -4.44 3.59 4.63
N VAL A 158 -4.77 4.34 3.60
CA VAL A 158 -3.80 4.95 2.68
C VAL A 158 -3.77 6.45 2.94
N ILE A 159 -2.62 7.00 3.28
CA ILE A 159 -2.41 8.45 3.36
C ILE A 159 -1.51 8.86 2.21
N MET A 160 -2.06 9.68 1.30
CA MET A 160 -1.33 10.13 0.11
C MET A 160 -0.43 11.31 0.43
N GLY A 161 0.87 11.14 0.14
CA GLY A 161 1.85 12.21 0.05
C GLY A 161 2.08 12.67 -1.40
N GLN A 162 2.99 13.63 -1.59
CA GLN A 162 3.32 14.17 -2.91
C GLN A 162 4.59 13.49 -3.45
N ASP A 163 5.74 13.92 -3.00
CA ASP A 163 7.08 13.44 -3.36
C ASP A 163 7.97 13.35 -2.11
N PRO A 164 9.08 12.62 -2.17
CA PRO A 164 10.00 12.53 -1.04
C PRO A 164 10.64 13.89 -0.68
N TYR A 165 11.04 14.07 0.56
CA TYR A 165 11.94 15.15 0.93
C TYR A 165 13.23 15.03 0.13
N TYR A 166 13.62 16.05 -0.61
CA TYR A 166 14.62 16.01 -1.69
C TYR A 166 16.05 16.32 -1.25
N THR A 167 16.34 16.30 0.06
CA THR A 167 17.65 16.69 0.59
C THR A 167 18.41 15.52 1.20
N ILE A 168 19.74 15.62 1.13
CA ILE A 168 20.70 14.83 1.90
C ILE A 168 21.33 15.75 2.94
N HIS A 169 21.31 15.35 4.21
CA HIS A 169 21.91 16.12 5.30
C HIS A 169 23.07 15.32 5.92
N LYS A 170 24.27 15.88 5.90
CA LYS A 170 25.50 15.21 6.42
C LYS A 170 25.69 13.78 5.88
N GLY A 171 25.44 13.58 4.59
CA GLY A 171 25.55 12.27 3.93
C GLY A 171 24.39 11.30 4.18
N LEU A 172 23.36 11.71 4.91
CA LEU A 172 22.18 10.89 5.19
C LEU A 172 20.96 11.41 4.42
N TYR A 173 20.22 10.50 3.81
CA TYR A 173 18.96 10.81 3.12
C TYR A 173 17.89 11.21 4.15
N VAL A 174 17.26 12.37 3.94
CA VAL A 174 16.15 12.83 4.80
C VAL A 174 14.94 11.92 4.59
N ALA A 175 14.55 11.69 3.32
CA ALA A 175 13.47 10.77 3.00
C ALA A 175 13.89 9.30 3.21
N ASN A 176 12.98 8.51 3.75
CA ASN A 176 13.18 7.10 4.07
C ASN A 176 12.19 6.16 3.37
N GLY A 177 11.60 6.57 2.23
CA GLY A 177 10.67 5.76 1.43
C GLY A 177 9.24 5.65 1.96
N ILE A 178 8.91 6.41 2.99
CA ILE A 178 7.57 6.51 3.59
C ILE A 178 7.10 7.96 3.49
N ALA A 179 5.91 8.22 2.98
CA ALA A 179 5.41 9.59 2.82
C ALA A 179 5.34 10.32 4.17
N TYR A 180 5.74 11.59 4.18
CA TYR A 180 5.87 12.46 5.36
C TYR A 180 6.94 12.05 6.38
N SER A 181 7.45 10.83 6.33
CA SER A 181 8.44 10.29 7.25
C SER A 181 9.86 10.74 6.91
N VAL A 182 10.70 10.82 7.92
CA VAL A 182 12.13 11.11 7.77
C VAL A 182 12.98 10.07 8.49
N SER A 183 14.23 9.92 8.03
CA SER A 183 15.20 9.03 8.66
C SER A 183 15.48 9.45 10.11
N ASN A 184 15.82 8.48 10.95
CA ASN A 184 16.19 8.75 12.35
C ASN A 184 17.35 9.75 12.43
N GLY A 185 17.26 10.68 13.39
CA GLY A 185 18.24 11.76 13.59
C GLY A 185 18.05 12.98 12.68
N MET A 186 17.05 12.95 11.76
CA MET A 186 16.67 14.12 10.97
C MET A 186 15.73 15.04 11.74
N GLU A 187 15.82 16.32 11.46
CA GLU A 187 14.85 17.31 11.95
C GLU A 187 13.45 17.00 11.41
N ILE A 188 12.43 17.24 12.23
CA ILE A 188 11.04 17.06 11.86
C ILE A 188 10.63 18.15 10.86
N PRO A 189 10.31 17.81 9.60
CA PRO A 189 9.96 18.80 8.58
C PRO A 189 8.68 19.55 8.91
N PRO A 190 8.48 20.76 8.35
CA PRO A 190 7.33 21.61 8.67
C PRO A 190 5.97 20.95 8.44
N SER A 191 5.81 20.16 7.37
CA SER A 191 4.55 19.44 7.12
C SER A 191 4.28 18.39 8.18
N LEU A 192 5.29 17.58 8.55
CA LEU A 192 5.15 16.58 9.60
C LEU A 192 4.92 17.22 10.99
N ASN A 193 5.57 18.36 11.24
CA ASN A 193 5.33 19.13 12.47
C ASN A 193 3.85 19.59 12.56
N ASN A 194 3.25 20.02 11.46
CA ASN A 194 1.84 20.37 11.42
C ASN A 194 0.92 19.15 11.61
N ILE A 195 1.31 17.98 11.10
CA ILE A 195 0.62 16.71 11.37
C ILE A 195 0.60 16.45 12.89
N PHE A 196 1.75 16.52 13.56
CA PHE A 196 1.85 16.33 15.01
C PHE A 196 1.05 17.37 15.82
N LYS A 197 1.04 18.64 15.39
CA LYS A 197 0.21 19.69 16.05
C LYS A 197 -1.29 19.38 15.99
N VAL A 198 -1.77 18.84 14.87
CA VAL A 198 -3.17 18.42 14.75
C VAL A 198 -3.45 17.23 15.66
N GLN A 199 -2.54 16.27 15.75
CA GLN A 199 -2.67 15.13 16.66
C GLN A 199 -2.67 15.57 18.14
N GLU A 200 -1.77 16.47 18.54
CA GLU A 200 -1.78 17.04 19.90
C GLU A 200 -3.12 17.71 20.25
N LYS A 201 -3.72 18.39 19.28
CA LYS A 201 -4.99 19.08 19.45
C LYS A 201 -6.19 18.13 19.52
N THR A 202 -6.17 17.05 18.76
CA THR A 202 -7.37 16.22 18.52
C THR A 202 -7.34 14.88 19.23
N ILE A 203 -6.17 14.35 19.59
CA ILE A 203 -6.03 13.04 20.23
C ILE A 203 -5.73 13.23 21.72
N PRO A 204 -6.63 12.85 22.64
CA PRO A 204 -6.37 12.96 24.07
C PRO A 204 -5.11 12.19 24.50
N GLY A 205 -4.20 12.87 25.20
CA GLY A 205 -2.97 12.27 25.72
C GLY A 205 -1.86 12.06 24.70
N PHE A 206 -2.02 12.51 23.44
CA PHE A 206 -0.94 12.47 22.46
C PHE A 206 0.19 13.41 22.89
N MET A 207 1.40 12.89 22.89
CA MET A 207 2.63 13.66 23.14
C MET A 207 3.40 13.80 21.84
N LYS A 208 3.77 15.05 21.49
CA LYS A 208 4.53 15.30 20.28
C LYS A 208 5.83 14.50 20.28
N PRO A 209 6.06 13.68 19.24
CA PRO A 209 7.27 12.88 19.12
C PRO A 209 8.53 13.74 18.98
N THR A 210 9.68 13.20 19.41
CA THR A 210 11.00 13.81 19.24
C THR A 210 11.69 13.40 17.95
N HIS A 211 11.11 12.45 17.19
CA HIS A 211 11.62 11.98 15.89
C HIS A 211 10.49 11.96 14.85
N GLY A 212 10.89 11.89 13.58
CA GLY A 212 9.96 11.90 12.44
C GLY A 212 9.85 10.58 11.69
N ASP A 213 10.30 9.44 12.25
CA ASP A 213 10.15 8.13 11.63
C ASP A 213 8.75 7.57 11.90
N LEU A 214 7.96 7.41 10.83
CA LEU A 214 6.56 6.94 10.86
C LEU A 214 6.42 5.42 10.65
N THR A 215 7.50 4.66 10.72
CA THR A 215 7.50 3.20 10.52
C THR A 215 6.47 2.50 11.43
N ASN A 216 6.27 2.99 12.67
CA ASN A 216 5.29 2.41 13.59
C ASN A 216 3.84 2.53 13.08
N TRP A 217 3.50 3.59 12.34
CA TRP A 217 2.17 3.69 11.72
C TRP A 217 2.01 2.69 10.57
N VAL A 218 3.07 2.54 9.73
CA VAL A 218 3.07 1.58 8.62
C VAL A 218 2.89 0.16 9.13
N ASN A 219 3.56 -0.21 10.23
CA ASN A 219 3.44 -1.52 10.88
C ASN A 219 2.03 -1.82 11.42
N GLN A 220 1.17 -0.81 11.56
CA GLN A 220 -0.23 -0.95 11.96
C GLN A 220 -1.20 -1.01 10.78
N GLY A 221 -0.71 -0.89 9.54
CA GLY A 221 -1.51 -0.91 8.31
C GLY A 221 -1.84 0.48 7.76
N VAL A 222 -1.10 1.52 8.16
CA VAL A 222 -1.18 2.85 7.54
C VAL A 222 -0.18 2.92 6.40
N PHE A 223 -0.65 2.81 5.18
CA PHE A 223 0.16 2.85 3.96
C PHE A 223 0.42 4.30 3.56
N LEU A 224 1.57 4.84 3.97
CA LEU A 224 2.00 6.22 3.72
C LEU A 224 2.67 6.29 2.35
N LEU A 225 1.89 6.64 1.32
CA LEU A 225 2.25 6.51 -0.08
C LEU A 225 2.43 7.87 -0.75
N ASN A 226 3.61 8.12 -1.31
CA ASN A 226 3.83 9.28 -2.17
C ASN A 226 3.28 9.06 -3.59
N SER A 227 2.78 10.10 -4.24
CA SER A 227 2.38 10.08 -5.66
C SER A 227 3.58 9.97 -6.62
N SER A 228 4.78 10.33 -6.17
CA SER A 228 6.07 10.03 -6.78
C SER A 228 6.95 9.34 -5.75
N LEU A 229 7.41 8.12 -6.03
CA LEU A 229 8.23 7.36 -5.06
C LEU A 229 9.68 7.84 -4.99
N SER A 230 10.10 8.67 -5.95
CA SER A 230 11.45 9.24 -6.02
C SER A 230 11.43 10.66 -6.54
N THR A 231 12.52 11.38 -6.30
CA THR A 231 12.84 12.70 -6.84
C THR A 231 14.35 12.83 -6.99
N MET A 232 14.86 13.87 -7.66
CA MET A 232 16.29 14.14 -7.70
C MET A 232 16.73 14.97 -6.50
N GLN A 233 17.97 14.77 -6.07
CA GLN A 233 18.55 15.58 -4.99
C GLN A 233 18.43 17.09 -5.32
N ASN A 234 17.89 17.85 -4.38
CA ASN A 234 17.66 19.30 -4.47
C ASN A 234 16.72 19.75 -5.60
N VAL A 235 16.01 18.84 -6.27
CA VAL A 235 15.06 19.16 -7.35
C VAL A 235 13.69 18.56 -7.01
N PRO A 236 12.83 19.30 -6.28
CA PRO A 236 11.48 18.83 -5.95
C PRO A 236 10.65 18.61 -7.22
N ASP A 237 9.68 17.71 -7.15
CA ASP A 237 8.77 17.39 -8.27
C ASP A 237 9.47 16.88 -9.56
N SER A 238 10.77 16.57 -9.56
CA SER A 238 11.53 16.18 -10.77
C SER A 238 11.01 14.91 -11.43
N HIS A 239 10.41 14.00 -10.65
CA HIS A 239 9.79 12.76 -11.14
C HIS A 239 8.26 12.83 -11.16
N LYS A 240 7.71 14.06 -11.19
CA LYS A 240 6.26 14.25 -11.27
C LYS A 240 5.67 13.58 -12.49
N GLY A 241 4.68 12.72 -12.25
CA GLY A 241 3.91 12.05 -13.30
C GLY A 241 4.50 10.71 -13.76
N ILE A 242 5.82 10.50 -13.67
CA ILE A 242 6.44 9.25 -14.15
C ILE A 242 5.93 8.02 -13.36
N TRP A 243 5.60 8.19 -12.08
CA TRP A 243 5.07 7.16 -11.21
C TRP A 243 3.54 6.97 -11.31
N SER A 244 2.81 7.84 -12.02
CA SER A 244 1.33 7.88 -11.97
C SER A 244 0.64 6.58 -12.32
N SER A 245 1.14 5.84 -13.33
CA SER A 245 0.58 4.54 -13.72
C SER A 245 0.79 3.50 -12.62
N PHE A 246 2.01 3.39 -12.09
CA PHE A 246 2.35 2.48 -11.00
C PHE A 246 1.53 2.76 -9.74
N ILE A 247 1.39 4.03 -9.33
CA ILE A 247 0.58 4.44 -8.17
C ILE A 247 -0.90 4.13 -8.39
N THR A 248 -1.42 4.37 -9.60
CA THR A 248 -2.81 4.01 -9.94
C THR A 248 -3.05 2.50 -9.81
N LYS A 249 -2.13 1.67 -10.31
CA LYS A 249 -2.18 0.20 -10.15
C LYS A 249 -2.09 -0.20 -8.68
N THR A 250 -1.23 0.46 -7.89
CA THR A 250 -1.13 0.25 -6.43
C THR A 250 -2.46 0.48 -5.72
N LEU A 251 -3.10 1.63 -5.97
CA LEU A 251 -4.39 1.96 -5.33
C LEU A 251 -5.50 1.00 -5.71
N ARG A 252 -5.54 0.54 -6.97
CA ARG A 252 -6.47 -0.50 -7.43
C ARG A 252 -6.22 -1.83 -6.75
N ALA A 253 -4.95 -2.28 -6.68
CA ALA A 253 -4.57 -3.51 -6.02
C ALA A 253 -4.93 -3.52 -4.52
N ILE A 254 -4.83 -2.38 -3.83
CA ILE A 254 -5.32 -2.23 -2.44
C ILE A 254 -6.84 -2.35 -2.39
N SER A 255 -7.56 -1.64 -3.28
CA SER A 255 -9.03 -1.64 -3.31
C SER A 255 -9.62 -3.03 -3.61
N GLU A 256 -8.92 -3.86 -4.39
CA GLU A 256 -9.33 -5.24 -4.71
C GLU A 256 -9.32 -6.16 -3.48
N VAL A 257 -8.35 -6.02 -2.60
CA VAL A 257 -8.24 -6.85 -1.38
C VAL A 257 -8.95 -6.23 -0.17
N ASN A 258 -9.09 -4.91 -0.14
CA ASN A 258 -9.80 -4.19 0.91
C ASN A 258 -10.69 -3.08 0.33
N PRO A 259 -11.92 -3.40 -0.11
CA PRO A 259 -12.86 -2.41 -0.66
C PRO A 259 -13.34 -1.38 0.38
N HIS A 260 -13.07 -1.61 1.66
CA HIS A 260 -13.40 -0.72 2.77
C HIS A 260 -12.19 0.09 3.27
N CYS A 261 -11.03 -0.02 2.60
CA CYS A 261 -9.84 0.76 2.93
C CYS A 261 -10.15 2.26 3.04
N ILE A 262 -9.55 2.93 4.01
CA ILE A 262 -9.74 4.37 4.22
C ILE A 262 -8.66 5.11 3.42
N TYR A 263 -9.07 6.07 2.60
CA TYR A 263 -8.15 6.89 1.82
C TYR A 263 -8.15 8.33 2.34
N VAL A 264 -6.96 8.84 2.62
CA VAL A 264 -6.75 10.18 3.14
C VAL A 264 -6.00 11.00 2.09
N LEU A 265 -6.66 12.00 1.55
CA LEU A 265 -6.18 12.82 0.44
C LEU A 265 -5.95 14.26 0.91
N TRP A 266 -4.71 14.56 1.28
CA TRP A 266 -4.33 15.89 1.73
C TRP A 266 -3.78 16.75 0.59
N GLY A 267 -4.57 17.75 0.21
CA GLY A 267 -4.24 18.70 -0.84
C GLY A 267 -4.67 18.27 -2.25
N SER A 268 -4.62 19.20 -3.19
CA SER A 268 -5.10 19.01 -4.57
C SER A 268 -4.32 17.94 -5.34
N LYS A 269 -3.01 17.79 -5.07
CA LYS A 269 -2.18 16.79 -5.75
C LYS A 269 -2.56 15.35 -5.35
N ALA A 270 -2.95 15.12 -4.08
CA ALA A 270 -3.48 13.85 -3.62
C ALA A 270 -4.91 13.62 -4.12
N ALA A 271 -5.74 14.66 -4.17
CA ALA A 271 -7.14 14.57 -4.57
C ALA A 271 -7.35 14.09 -6.02
N ILE A 272 -6.37 14.21 -6.91
CA ILE A 272 -6.48 13.69 -8.29
C ILE A 272 -6.67 12.18 -8.35
N PHE A 273 -6.22 11.44 -7.32
CA PHE A 273 -6.35 9.98 -7.24
C PHE A 273 -7.74 9.53 -6.78
N GLU A 274 -8.61 10.43 -6.31
CA GLU A 274 -9.99 10.09 -5.92
C GLU A 274 -10.74 9.32 -7.02
N LYS A 275 -10.53 9.69 -8.28
CA LYS A 275 -11.16 9.07 -9.46
C LYS A 275 -10.81 7.59 -9.69
N VAL A 276 -9.74 7.09 -9.06
CA VAL A 276 -9.31 5.68 -9.18
C VAL A 276 -9.58 4.87 -7.92
N ILE A 277 -10.06 5.51 -6.85
CA ILE A 277 -10.43 4.91 -5.58
C ILE A 277 -11.89 4.46 -5.65
N THR A 278 -12.15 3.20 -5.31
CA THR A 278 -13.51 2.64 -5.30
C THR A 278 -14.15 2.63 -3.92
N SER A 279 -13.35 2.80 -2.86
CA SER A 279 -13.86 2.89 -1.49
C SER A 279 -14.68 4.15 -1.27
N LYS A 280 -15.71 4.04 -0.42
CA LYS A 280 -16.52 5.18 0.04
C LYS A 280 -15.86 5.95 1.21
N ASN A 281 -14.83 5.37 1.83
CA ASN A 281 -14.14 5.95 2.98
C ASN A 281 -13.02 6.87 2.51
N ILE A 282 -13.35 8.09 2.09
CA ILE A 282 -12.39 9.07 1.61
C ILE A 282 -12.47 10.32 2.51
N LEU A 283 -11.34 10.67 3.14
CA LEU A 283 -11.18 11.87 3.95
C LEU A 283 -10.32 12.88 3.18
N LYS A 284 -10.80 14.11 3.04
CA LYS A 284 -10.13 15.15 2.26
C LYS A 284 -10.00 16.44 3.04
N THR A 285 -8.81 17.06 2.95
CA THR A 285 -8.56 18.43 3.45
C THR A 285 -7.38 19.04 2.68
N SER A 286 -6.99 20.27 3.04
CA SER A 286 -5.78 20.91 2.49
C SER A 286 -4.51 20.14 2.88
N HIS A 287 -3.39 20.44 2.19
CA HIS A 287 -2.11 19.78 2.49
C HIS A 287 -1.52 20.32 3.82
N PRO A 288 -0.81 19.49 4.63
CA PRO A 288 -0.23 19.90 5.91
C PRO A 288 0.95 20.88 5.81
N SER A 289 1.39 21.27 4.61
CA SER A 289 2.47 22.26 4.48
C SER A 289 2.09 23.61 5.08
N PRO A 290 3.07 24.39 5.59
CA PRO A 290 2.81 25.74 6.11
C PRO A 290 2.06 26.63 5.15
N MET A 291 2.22 26.43 3.83
CA MET A 291 1.59 27.22 2.78
C MET A 291 0.08 26.96 2.64
N SER A 292 -0.46 25.88 3.19
CA SER A 292 -1.86 25.47 2.96
C SER A 292 -2.55 24.86 4.17
N ALA A 293 -1.84 24.53 5.25
CA ALA A 293 -2.43 23.88 6.41
C ALA A 293 -3.57 24.70 7.06
N PHE A 294 -3.49 26.02 6.98
CA PHE A 294 -4.51 26.95 7.49
C PHE A 294 -5.81 26.92 6.67
N LEU A 295 -5.81 26.36 5.46
CA LEU A 295 -6.99 26.26 4.58
C LEU A 295 -7.90 25.07 4.95
N GLY A 296 -7.65 24.36 6.07
CA GLY A 296 -8.49 23.26 6.54
C GLY A 296 -7.76 22.21 7.34
N PHE A 297 -6.49 21.89 7.03
CA PHE A 297 -5.75 20.84 7.71
C PHE A 297 -5.65 21.07 9.23
N ASN A 298 -5.36 22.30 9.66
CA ASN A 298 -5.21 22.68 11.08
C ASN A 298 -6.49 22.47 11.92
N SER A 299 -7.63 22.29 11.29
CA SER A 299 -8.95 22.09 11.94
C SER A 299 -9.55 20.72 11.64
N CYS A 300 -8.87 19.82 10.92
CA CYS A 300 -9.40 18.49 10.62
C CYS A 300 -9.29 17.55 11.84
N ASP A 301 -10.18 16.55 11.87
CA ASP A 301 -10.19 15.48 12.90
C ASP A 301 -9.93 14.09 12.29
N HIS A 302 -9.19 14.05 11.18
CA HIS A 302 -9.03 12.83 10.38
C HIS A 302 -8.47 11.65 11.17
N PHE A 303 -7.60 11.86 12.17
CA PHE A 303 -7.03 10.78 12.98
C PHE A 303 -8.09 10.06 13.82
N ASN A 304 -9.01 10.80 14.42
CA ASN A 304 -10.14 10.23 15.15
C ASN A 304 -11.19 9.66 14.19
N GLU A 305 -11.46 10.32 13.05
CA GLU A 305 -12.38 9.82 12.03
C GLU A 305 -11.91 8.49 11.48
N ILE A 306 -10.61 8.32 11.16
CA ILE A 306 -10.01 7.04 10.77
C ILE A 306 -10.31 5.97 11.83
N ASN A 307 -10.04 6.26 13.10
CA ASN A 307 -10.23 5.29 14.16
C ASN A 307 -11.71 4.96 14.37
N LYS A 308 -12.62 5.92 14.25
CA LYS A 308 -14.08 5.68 14.27
C LYS A 308 -14.52 4.75 13.14
N ILE A 309 -14.02 4.97 11.91
CA ILE A 309 -14.30 4.11 10.76
C ILE A 309 -13.74 2.70 11.00
N LEU A 310 -12.49 2.56 11.45
CA LEU A 310 -11.88 1.26 11.73
C LEU A 310 -12.68 0.48 12.79
N ILE A 311 -13.08 1.14 13.87
CA ILE A 311 -13.91 0.52 14.93
C ILE A 311 -15.25 0.07 14.36
N SER A 312 -15.92 0.88 13.52
CA SER A 312 -17.20 0.51 12.88
C SER A 312 -17.05 -0.71 11.94
N GLN A 313 -15.86 -0.96 11.43
CA GLN A 313 -15.49 -2.12 10.62
C GLN A 313 -14.99 -3.31 11.47
N ASN A 314 -15.10 -3.28 12.78
CA ASN A 314 -14.55 -4.26 13.73
C ASN A 314 -13.04 -4.42 13.61
N MET A 315 -12.32 -3.39 13.17
CA MET A 315 -10.86 -3.38 13.10
C MET A 315 -10.25 -2.65 14.31
N LYS A 316 -9.03 -3.08 14.68
CA LYS A 316 -8.26 -2.40 15.73
C LYS A 316 -7.92 -0.97 15.28
N PRO A 317 -8.20 0.05 16.11
CA PRO A 317 -7.82 1.43 15.82
C PRO A 317 -6.29 1.58 15.74
N ILE A 318 -5.85 2.62 15.05
CA ILE A 318 -4.43 2.98 14.96
C ILE A 318 -4.02 3.70 16.25
N ASN A 319 -2.93 3.24 16.84
CA ASN A 319 -2.21 4.02 17.85
C ASN A 319 -1.31 5.02 17.12
N TRP A 320 -1.67 6.29 17.17
CA TRP A 320 -0.95 7.37 16.51
C TRP A 320 0.29 7.83 17.26
N GLN A 321 0.49 7.42 18.53
CA GLN A 321 1.71 7.71 19.27
C GLN A 321 2.91 6.96 18.67
N LEU A 322 4.03 7.68 18.44
CA LEU A 322 5.29 7.10 17.97
C LEU A 322 6.18 6.69 19.14
#